data_83cc66963db7dd4b27f65f1ad3d4a8be
#
_entry.id   83cc66963db7dd4b27f65f1ad3d4a8be
#
_cell.length_a   1.000
_cell.length_b   1.000
_cell.length_c   1.000
_cell.angle_alpha   90.00
_cell.angle_beta   90.00
_cell.angle_gamma   90.00
#
_symmetry.space_group_name_H-M   'P 1'
#
loop_
_entity.id
_entity.type
_entity.pdbx_description
1 polymer ?
#
loop_
_entity_poly.entity_id
_entity_poly.type
_entity_poly.pdbx_seq_one_letter_code
_entity_poly.pdbx_strand_id
1 'polypeptide(L)'
;QDGHVVQYHLPRNLLACMQALEYDRSFLAARILLDKFNGNLIISGAFGLFEKAAVIAAGGYDPNTMGEDMELVVRLHAFCRLTQRPYRIKYASDAICWSQAPERLSELKKQRRRWQRGLFQTLWKHRRMFANPRYGVVGTVSYPHFLFYEFLSPYIEVLGILMVLLSIAMDMLNLRYTVLL
;
A
#
# COMPACT_ATOMS: atom_id res chain seq x y z
N GLN A 1 -5.82 -8.07 28.45
CA GLN A 1 -5.11 -8.62 29.57
C GLN A 1 -4.10 -9.58 28.95
N ASP A 2 -2.90 -9.62 29.38
CA ASP A 2 -1.78 -10.44 28.84
C ASP A 2 -1.44 -10.23 27.34
N GLY A 3 -1.83 -9.12 26.73
CA GLY A 3 -1.57 -8.82 25.33
C GLY A 3 -2.44 -9.59 24.32
N HIS A 4 -3.35 -10.42 24.79
CA HIS A 4 -4.30 -11.14 23.91
C HIS A 4 -5.59 -10.37 23.70
N VAL A 5 -6.09 -10.39 22.45
CA VAL A 5 -7.42 -9.85 22.12
C VAL A 5 -8.47 -10.79 22.66
N VAL A 6 -9.21 -10.34 23.67
CA VAL A 6 -10.25 -11.15 24.33
C VAL A 6 -11.59 -10.99 23.62
N GLN A 7 -11.90 -9.81 23.13
CA GLN A 7 -13.13 -9.51 22.40
C GLN A 7 -12.95 -8.27 21.53
N TYR A 8 -13.49 -8.29 20.32
CA TYR A 8 -13.57 -7.11 19.47
C TYR A 8 -14.97 -7.01 18.84
N HIS A 9 -15.40 -5.79 18.56
CA HIS A 9 -16.64 -5.53 17.87
C HIS A 9 -16.36 -4.78 16.56
N LEU A 10 -17.11 -5.11 15.52
CA LEU A 10 -17.06 -4.35 14.27
C LEU A 10 -17.54 -2.91 14.53
N PRO A 11 -16.94 -1.90 13.90
CA PRO A 11 -17.40 -0.53 14.00
C PRO A 11 -18.87 -0.42 13.56
N ARG A 12 -19.65 0.38 14.29
CA ARG A 12 -21.05 0.66 13.88
C ARG A 12 -21.15 1.61 12.69
N ASN A 13 -20.11 2.41 12.47
CA ASN A 13 -20.02 3.31 11.33
C ASN A 13 -19.64 2.53 10.06
N LEU A 14 -20.50 2.62 9.04
CA LEU A 14 -20.31 1.90 7.77
C LEU A 14 -18.94 2.21 7.11
N LEU A 15 -18.53 3.48 7.13
CA LEU A 15 -17.25 3.90 6.55
C LEU A 15 -16.06 3.27 7.27
N ALA A 16 -16.11 3.20 8.61
CA ALA A 16 -15.08 2.53 9.39
C ALA A 16 -15.08 1.01 9.17
N CYS A 17 -16.27 0.40 9.04
CA CYS A 17 -16.41 -1.03 8.73
C CYS A 17 -15.80 -1.38 7.36
N MET A 18 -16.06 -0.58 6.33
CA MET A 18 -15.46 -0.77 5.00
C MET A 18 -13.92 -0.66 5.04
N GLN A 19 -13.38 0.26 5.84
CA GLN A 19 -11.93 0.39 6.02
C GLN A 19 -11.34 -0.82 6.76
N ALA A 20 -12.04 -1.38 7.75
CA ALA A 20 -11.61 -2.60 8.43
C ALA A 20 -11.48 -3.77 7.43
N LEU A 21 -12.48 -3.98 6.57
CA LEU A 21 -12.44 -5.00 5.52
C LEU A 21 -11.30 -4.77 4.51
N GLU A 22 -11.06 -3.51 4.13
CA GLU A 22 -9.96 -3.15 3.25
C GLU A 22 -8.59 -3.47 3.88
N TYR A 23 -8.44 -3.15 5.17
CA TYR A 23 -7.22 -3.47 5.91
C TYR A 23 -7.01 -4.96 6.06
N ASP A 24 -8.03 -5.72 6.41
CA ASP A 24 -7.96 -7.17 6.52
C ASP A 24 -7.53 -7.80 5.20
N ARG A 25 -8.11 -7.39 4.08
CA ARG A 25 -7.70 -7.84 2.74
C ARG A 25 -6.24 -7.52 2.45
N SER A 26 -5.81 -6.29 2.74
CA SER A 26 -4.43 -5.85 2.49
C SER A 26 -3.43 -6.59 3.39
N PHE A 27 -3.71 -6.68 4.69
CA PHE A 27 -2.79 -7.24 5.66
C PHE A 27 -2.74 -8.76 5.65
N LEU A 28 -3.90 -9.43 5.52
CA LEU A 28 -3.98 -10.89 5.61
C LEU A 28 -3.76 -11.59 4.26
N ALA A 29 -3.80 -10.88 3.14
CA ALA A 29 -3.56 -11.49 1.83
C ALA A 29 -2.31 -10.92 1.15
N ALA A 30 -2.34 -9.66 0.70
CA ALA A 30 -1.28 -9.11 -0.13
C ALA A 30 0.07 -9.06 0.57
N ARG A 31 0.11 -8.62 1.84
CA ARG A 31 1.36 -8.50 2.59
C ARG A 31 1.98 -9.85 2.96
N ILE A 32 1.16 -10.86 3.28
CA ILE A 32 1.63 -12.22 3.54
C ILE A 32 2.24 -12.82 2.27
N LEU A 33 1.60 -12.61 1.12
CA LEU A 33 2.13 -13.07 -0.16
C LEU A 33 3.47 -12.42 -0.48
N LEU A 34 3.56 -11.10 -0.38
CA LEU A 34 4.78 -10.34 -0.65
C LEU A 34 5.90 -10.67 0.34
N ASP A 35 5.57 -11.01 1.60
CA ASP A 35 6.55 -11.42 2.59
C ASP A 35 7.35 -12.65 2.17
N LYS A 36 6.70 -13.64 1.53
CA LYS A 36 7.38 -14.85 1.05
C LYS A 36 8.57 -14.55 0.15
N PHE A 37 8.48 -13.49 -0.63
CA PHE A 37 9.50 -13.07 -1.61
C PHE A 37 10.36 -11.90 -1.12
N ASN A 38 10.24 -11.48 0.15
CA ASN A 38 10.89 -10.26 0.66
C ASN A 38 10.55 -9.02 -0.18
N GLY A 39 9.26 -8.89 -0.54
CA GLY A 39 8.77 -7.91 -1.50
C GLY A 39 7.88 -6.82 -0.91
N ASN A 40 7.66 -6.78 0.40
CA ASN A 40 6.85 -5.74 1.02
C ASN A 40 7.51 -4.36 0.90
N LEU A 41 6.81 -3.39 0.31
CA LEU A 41 7.28 -2.00 0.17
C LEU A 41 6.76 -1.06 1.25
N ILE A 42 5.78 -1.49 2.03
CA ILE A 42 5.17 -0.67 3.08
C ILE A 42 5.22 -1.42 4.41
N ILE A 43 5.77 -0.75 5.42
CA ILE A 43 5.60 -1.07 6.83
C ILE A 43 4.86 0.12 7.44
N SER A 44 3.79 -0.13 8.20
CA SER A 44 3.04 0.95 8.83
C SER A 44 3.93 1.76 9.76
N GLY A 45 3.96 3.07 9.59
CA GLY A 45 4.73 3.98 10.43
C GLY A 45 4.32 3.94 11.92
N ALA A 46 3.10 3.50 12.21
CA ALA A 46 2.61 3.33 13.59
C ALA A 46 3.13 2.05 14.26
N PHE A 47 3.56 1.05 13.49
CA PHE A 47 3.89 -0.27 14.03
C PHE A 47 4.98 -0.98 13.19
N GLY A 48 6.13 -0.35 13.08
CA GLY A 48 7.31 -0.91 12.41
C GLY A 48 8.50 -1.01 13.35
N LEU A 49 9.25 -2.12 13.27
CA LEU A 49 10.50 -2.31 13.98
C LEU A 49 11.65 -2.37 12.98
N PHE A 50 12.66 -1.53 13.18
CA PHE A 50 13.78 -1.42 12.27
C PHE A 50 15.12 -1.59 13.01
N GLU A 51 16.08 -2.24 12.39
CA GLU A 51 17.45 -2.25 12.84
C GLU A 51 18.05 -0.85 12.69
N LYS A 52 18.40 -0.22 13.83
CA LYS A 52 18.91 1.16 13.87
C LYS A 52 20.12 1.37 12.96
N ALA A 53 21.07 0.43 12.98
CA ALA A 53 22.28 0.52 12.16
C ALA A 53 21.98 0.51 10.65
N ALA A 54 21.02 -0.31 10.23
CA ALA A 54 20.60 -0.37 8.83
C ALA A 54 19.90 0.94 8.39
N VAL A 55 19.03 1.50 9.25
CA VAL A 55 18.36 2.78 8.98
C VAL A 55 19.36 3.91 8.84
N ILE A 56 20.34 4.00 9.77
CA ILE A 56 21.39 5.03 9.71
C ILE A 56 22.24 4.86 8.44
N ALA A 57 22.64 3.64 8.12
CA ALA A 57 23.46 3.36 6.94
C ALA A 57 22.74 3.69 5.62
N ALA A 58 21.40 3.56 5.60
CA ALA A 58 20.57 3.94 4.46
C ALA A 58 20.22 5.44 4.42
N GLY A 59 20.68 6.25 5.39
CA GLY A 59 20.48 7.70 5.43
C GLY A 59 19.32 8.20 6.29
N GLY A 60 18.71 7.35 7.14
CA GLY A 60 17.64 7.76 8.08
C GLY A 60 16.30 8.01 7.41
N TYR A 61 15.37 8.68 8.08
CA TYR A 61 14.09 9.10 7.52
C TYR A 61 14.26 10.33 6.63
N ASP A 62 13.49 10.39 5.54
CA ASP A 62 13.45 11.56 4.65
C ASP A 62 12.31 12.51 5.10
N PRO A 63 12.61 13.71 5.62
CA PRO A 63 11.60 14.65 6.07
C PRO A 63 10.83 15.32 4.93
N ASN A 64 11.26 15.15 3.68
CA ASN A 64 10.67 15.82 2.51
C ASN A 64 9.59 14.98 1.82
N THR A 65 9.22 13.81 2.37
CA THR A 65 8.17 12.95 1.84
C THR A 65 7.00 12.83 2.80
N MET A 66 5.79 12.71 2.25
CA MET A 66 4.58 12.46 3.05
C MET A 66 4.39 10.97 3.39
N GLY A 67 5.18 10.08 2.81
CA GLY A 67 5.17 8.64 3.05
C GLY A 67 6.55 8.19 3.51
N GLU A 68 7.03 8.76 4.61
CA GLU A 68 8.36 8.53 5.18
C GLU A 68 8.60 7.06 5.53
N ASP A 69 7.54 6.35 5.93
CA ASP A 69 7.55 4.92 6.26
C ASP A 69 7.77 4.05 5.02
N MET A 70 7.00 4.28 3.98
CA MET A 70 7.17 3.59 2.71
C MET A 70 8.52 3.94 2.05
N GLU A 71 8.88 5.22 2.03
CA GLU A 71 10.14 5.67 1.42
C GLU A 71 11.36 5.02 2.07
N LEU A 72 11.36 4.93 3.41
CA LEU A 72 12.42 4.26 4.15
C LEU A 72 12.54 2.78 3.75
N VAL A 73 11.41 2.07 3.68
CA VAL A 73 11.40 0.64 3.30
C VAL A 73 11.92 0.43 1.89
N VAL A 74 11.45 1.22 0.93
CA VAL A 74 11.90 1.13 -0.47
C VAL A 74 13.38 1.44 -0.59
N ARG A 75 13.87 2.44 0.14
CA ARG A 75 15.27 2.81 0.19
C ARG A 75 16.14 1.74 0.86
N LEU A 76 15.68 1.11 1.94
CA LEU A 76 16.36 -0.03 2.55
C LEU A 76 16.52 -1.19 1.58
N HIS A 77 15.46 -1.52 0.83
CA HIS A 77 15.55 -2.52 -0.25
C HIS A 77 16.61 -2.13 -1.29
N ALA A 78 16.56 -0.89 -1.78
CA ALA A 78 17.52 -0.39 -2.77
C ALA A 78 18.95 -0.44 -2.22
N PHE A 79 19.17 0.06 -1.02
CA PHE A 79 20.47 0.09 -0.38
C PHE A 79 21.05 -1.32 -0.21
N CYS A 80 20.31 -2.23 0.40
CA CYS A 80 20.78 -3.59 0.65
C CYS A 80 21.05 -4.37 -0.65
N ARG A 81 20.21 -4.21 -1.68
CA ARG A 81 20.42 -4.86 -2.98
C ARG A 81 21.65 -4.32 -3.71
N LEU A 82 21.82 -3.01 -3.73
CA LEU A 82 22.97 -2.38 -4.41
C LEU A 82 24.30 -2.65 -3.69
N THR A 83 24.28 -2.75 -2.37
CA THR A 83 25.47 -3.06 -1.55
C THR A 83 25.67 -4.56 -1.31
N GLN A 84 24.81 -5.41 -1.88
CA GLN A 84 24.82 -6.88 -1.72
C GLN A 84 24.80 -7.34 -0.27
N ARG A 85 24.17 -6.56 0.63
CA ARG A 85 24.00 -6.93 2.02
C ARG A 85 22.85 -7.92 2.17
N PRO A 86 23.02 -9.02 2.91
CA PRO A 86 21.90 -9.90 3.25
C PRO A 86 20.94 -9.15 4.16
N TYR A 87 19.63 -9.22 3.84
CA TYR A 87 18.57 -8.58 4.63
C TYR A 87 17.24 -9.28 4.44
N ARG A 88 16.37 -9.13 5.39
CA ARG A 88 14.98 -9.57 5.32
C ARG A 88 14.06 -8.53 5.95
N ILE A 89 13.03 -8.13 5.22
CA ILE A 89 11.91 -7.35 5.74
C ILE A 89 10.76 -8.35 5.95
N LYS A 90 10.40 -8.59 7.21
CA LYS A 90 9.36 -9.55 7.58
C LYS A 90 8.05 -8.85 7.94
N TYR A 91 6.96 -9.48 7.54
CA TYR A 91 5.63 -9.15 7.99
C TYR A 91 5.19 -10.14 9.09
N ALA A 92 4.92 -9.64 10.29
CA ALA A 92 4.42 -10.43 11.43
C ALA A 92 2.88 -10.36 11.41
N SER A 93 2.22 -11.37 10.88
CA SER A 93 0.75 -11.40 10.74
C SER A 93 0.01 -11.57 12.07
N ASP A 94 0.71 -12.05 13.10
CA ASP A 94 0.21 -12.23 14.47
C ASP A 94 0.38 -10.98 15.34
N ALA A 95 1.12 -9.98 14.86
CA ALA A 95 1.30 -8.71 15.55
C ALA A 95 0.12 -7.77 15.26
N ILE A 96 -0.70 -7.49 16.27
CA ILE A 96 -1.93 -6.70 16.14
C ILE A 96 -1.70 -5.28 16.65
N CYS A 97 -1.99 -4.30 15.81
CA CYS A 97 -2.00 -2.89 16.17
C CYS A 97 -3.41 -2.32 16.07
N TRP A 98 -3.90 -1.75 17.15
CA TRP A 98 -5.20 -1.08 17.18
C TRP A 98 -5.06 0.38 16.79
N SER A 99 -5.80 0.81 15.80
CA SER A 99 -5.81 2.19 15.32
C SER A 99 -7.24 2.66 15.08
N GLN A 100 -7.49 3.94 15.34
CA GLN A 100 -8.79 4.55 15.05
C GLN A 100 -8.92 4.82 13.55
N ALA A 101 -9.95 4.27 12.93
CA ALA A 101 -10.30 4.57 11.54
C ALA A 101 -11.10 5.89 11.46
N PRO A 102 -10.92 6.69 10.39
CA PRO A 102 -11.77 7.83 10.11
C PRO A 102 -13.25 7.45 9.99
N GLU A 103 -14.09 8.14 10.71
CA GLU A 103 -15.56 7.95 10.68
C GLU A 103 -16.25 8.95 9.75
N ARG A 104 -15.56 10.00 9.34
CA ARG A 104 -16.05 11.07 8.45
C ARG A 104 -15.37 11.01 7.10
N LEU A 105 -16.15 11.17 6.04
CA LEU A 105 -15.61 11.16 4.66
C LEU A 105 -14.54 12.25 4.42
N SER A 106 -14.69 13.40 5.08
CA SER A 106 -13.69 14.49 4.98
C SER A 106 -12.33 14.11 5.57
N GLU A 107 -12.32 13.35 6.66
CA GLU A 107 -11.10 12.86 7.30
C GLU A 107 -10.46 11.75 6.48
N LEU A 108 -11.28 10.80 6.00
CA LEU A 108 -10.82 9.74 5.10
C LEU A 108 -10.20 10.32 3.83
N LYS A 109 -10.84 11.32 3.20
CA LYS A 109 -10.31 12.01 2.03
C LYS A 109 -8.95 12.66 2.28
N LYS A 110 -8.76 13.32 3.44
CA LYS A 110 -7.47 13.90 3.83
C LYS A 110 -6.40 12.82 4.00
N GLN A 111 -6.73 11.72 4.66
CA GLN A 111 -5.84 10.57 4.87
C GLN A 111 -5.42 9.95 3.54
N ARG A 112 -6.37 9.61 2.67
CA ARG A 112 -6.10 8.98 1.36
C ARG A 112 -5.29 9.89 0.44
N ARG A 113 -5.59 11.19 0.44
CA ARG A 113 -4.81 12.17 -0.32
C ARG A 113 -3.35 12.24 0.14
N ARG A 114 -3.09 12.16 1.45
CA ARG A 114 -1.73 12.10 1.99
C ARG A 114 -1.03 10.81 1.57
N TRP A 115 -1.69 9.67 1.69
CA TRP A 115 -1.12 8.38 1.28
C TRP A 115 -0.81 8.33 -0.21
N GLN A 116 -1.73 8.79 -1.05
CA GLN A 116 -1.53 8.82 -2.49
C GLN A 116 -0.35 9.71 -2.90
N ARG A 117 -0.18 10.85 -2.21
CA ARG A 117 0.98 11.74 -2.43
C ARG A 117 2.29 11.09 -1.98
N GLY A 118 2.31 10.46 -0.80
CA GLY A 118 3.47 9.73 -0.30
C GLY A 118 3.88 8.60 -1.21
N LEU A 119 2.90 7.82 -1.68
CA LEU A 119 3.10 6.74 -2.66
C LEU A 119 3.71 7.28 -3.97
N PHE A 120 3.13 8.34 -4.55
CA PHE A 120 3.67 8.98 -5.75
C PHE A 120 5.12 9.46 -5.54
N GLN A 121 5.38 10.20 -4.46
CA GLN A 121 6.72 10.73 -4.15
C GLN A 121 7.74 9.60 -4.04
N THR A 122 7.40 8.51 -3.36
CA THR A 122 8.27 7.36 -3.18
C THR A 122 8.54 6.65 -4.51
N LEU A 123 7.49 6.35 -5.28
CA LEU A 123 7.64 5.71 -6.59
C LEU A 123 8.47 6.60 -7.54
N TRP A 124 8.19 7.89 -7.58
CA TRP A 124 8.95 8.81 -8.45
C TRP A 124 10.43 8.91 -8.07
N LYS A 125 10.72 9.02 -6.79
CA LYS A 125 12.08 9.08 -6.26
C LYS A 125 12.87 7.81 -6.61
N HIS A 126 12.22 6.66 -6.50
CA HIS A 126 12.84 5.36 -6.75
C HIS A 126 12.50 4.76 -8.13
N ARG A 127 12.10 5.58 -9.12
CA ARG A 127 11.67 5.11 -10.45
C ARG A 127 12.68 4.22 -11.20
N ARG A 128 13.97 4.31 -10.88
CA ARG A 128 15.03 3.45 -11.44
C ARG A 128 14.89 1.98 -11.02
N MET A 129 14.06 1.70 -10.04
CA MET A 129 13.78 0.33 -9.60
C MET A 129 12.73 -0.35 -10.50
N PHE A 130 11.92 0.41 -11.25
CA PHE A 130 10.87 -0.14 -12.09
C PHE A 130 11.41 -1.15 -13.10
N ALA A 131 10.86 -2.38 -13.07
CA ALA A 131 11.24 -3.49 -13.93
C ALA A 131 12.75 -3.80 -13.97
N ASN A 132 13.53 -3.41 -12.94
CA ASN A 132 14.97 -3.54 -12.92
C ASN A 132 15.41 -4.76 -12.09
N PRO A 133 15.97 -5.81 -12.73
CA PRO A 133 16.39 -7.05 -12.06
C PRO A 133 17.48 -6.87 -10.99
N ARG A 134 18.25 -5.77 -11.04
CA ARG A 134 19.29 -5.48 -10.02
C ARG A 134 18.69 -5.38 -8.62
N TYR A 135 17.40 -5.01 -8.51
CA TYR A 135 16.69 -4.93 -7.24
C TYR A 135 15.91 -6.21 -6.91
N GLY A 136 16.07 -7.28 -7.72
CA GLY A 136 15.39 -8.58 -7.53
C GLY A 136 13.88 -8.44 -7.62
N VAL A 137 13.15 -9.24 -6.82
CA VAL A 137 11.68 -9.25 -6.79
C VAL A 137 11.07 -7.87 -6.49
N VAL A 138 11.76 -7.06 -5.71
CA VAL A 138 11.29 -5.70 -5.38
C VAL A 138 11.16 -4.84 -6.63
N GLY A 139 12.15 -4.88 -7.53
CA GLY A 139 12.11 -4.10 -8.77
C GLY A 139 11.20 -4.70 -9.84
N THR A 140 11.17 -6.03 -9.95
CA THR A 140 10.48 -6.72 -11.06
C THR A 140 9.01 -7.03 -10.77
N VAL A 141 8.63 -7.18 -9.50
CA VAL A 141 7.27 -7.55 -9.09
C VAL A 141 6.65 -6.49 -8.19
N SER A 142 7.29 -6.19 -7.04
CA SER A 142 6.66 -5.33 -6.03
C SER A 142 6.47 -3.91 -6.54
N TYR A 143 7.49 -3.31 -7.13
CA TYR A 143 7.40 -1.95 -7.64
C TYR A 143 6.34 -1.80 -8.75
N PRO A 144 6.29 -2.65 -9.81
CA PRO A 144 5.20 -2.63 -10.78
C PRO A 144 3.82 -2.84 -10.15
N HIS A 145 3.69 -3.76 -9.20
CA HIS A 145 2.44 -3.98 -8.48
C HIS A 145 1.96 -2.70 -7.78
N PHE A 146 2.83 -2.04 -7.01
CA PHE A 146 2.47 -0.79 -6.33
C PHE A 146 2.17 0.35 -7.31
N LEU A 147 2.85 0.41 -8.46
CA LEU A 147 2.56 1.41 -9.48
C LEU A 147 1.19 1.19 -10.14
N PHE A 148 0.90 -0.04 -10.58
CA PHE A 148 -0.32 -0.31 -11.35
C PHE A 148 -1.55 -0.52 -10.46
N TYR A 149 -1.43 -1.26 -9.35
CA TYR A 149 -2.57 -1.64 -8.52
C TYR A 149 -2.82 -0.70 -7.34
N GLU A 150 -1.78 -0.06 -6.81
CA GLU A 150 -1.98 0.86 -5.68
C GLU A 150 -2.06 2.31 -6.15
N PHE A 151 -1.18 2.73 -7.07
CA PHE A 151 -1.15 4.12 -7.52
C PHE A 151 -2.12 4.41 -8.67
N LEU A 152 -2.12 3.60 -9.74
CA LEU A 152 -2.91 3.86 -10.94
C LEU A 152 -4.35 3.33 -10.87
N SER A 153 -4.66 2.34 -10.03
CA SER A 153 -6.00 1.75 -9.94
C SER A 153 -7.11 2.79 -9.78
N PRO A 154 -7.05 3.79 -8.86
CA PRO A 154 -8.12 4.76 -8.72
C PRO A 154 -8.37 5.59 -10.00
N TYR A 155 -7.31 5.87 -10.76
CA TYR A 155 -7.43 6.60 -12.04
C TYR A 155 -8.05 5.74 -13.13
N ILE A 156 -7.68 4.46 -13.18
CA ILE A 156 -8.25 3.48 -14.12
C ILE A 156 -9.74 3.27 -13.82
N GLU A 157 -10.10 3.16 -12.54
CA GLU A 157 -11.51 3.03 -12.12
C GLU A 157 -12.34 4.24 -12.54
N VAL A 158 -11.86 5.46 -12.29
CA VAL A 158 -12.55 6.69 -12.72
C VAL A 158 -12.67 6.74 -14.24
N LEU A 159 -11.60 6.42 -14.96
CA LEU A 159 -11.64 6.36 -16.43
C LEU A 159 -12.64 5.31 -16.92
N GLY A 160 -12.67 4.14 -16.31
CA GLY A 160 -13.64 3.09 -16.61
C GLY A 160 -15.08 3.55 -16.43
N ILE A 161 -15.39 4.22 -15.33
CA ILE A 161 -16.72 4.81 -15.08
C ILE A 161 -17.07 5.84 -16.16
N LEU A 162 -16.14 6.73 -16.50
CA LEU A 162 -16.34 7.74 -17.55
C LEU A 162 -16.59 7.09 -18.92
N MET A 163 -15.86 6.02 -19.24
CA MET A 163 -16.07 5.28 -20.50
C MET A 163 -17.43 4.60 -20.55
N VAL A 164 -17.90 4.02 -19.43
CA VAL A 164 -19.24 3.44 -19.32
C VAL A 164 -20.32 4.52 -19.52
N LEU A 165 -20.19 5.66 -18.84
CA LEU A 165 -21.12 6.79 -18.99
C LEU A 165 -21.16 7.32 -20.43
N LEU A 166 -20.01 7.45 -21.08
CA LEU A 166 -19.90 7.87 -22.47
C LEU A 166 -20.56 6.84 -23.41
N SER A 167 -20.35 5.56 -23.19
CA SER A 167 -20.94 4.49 -23.99
C SER A 167 -22.46 4.45 -23.84
N ILE A 168 -23.01 4.77 -22.68
CA ILE A 168 -24.46 4.95 -22.48
C ILE A 168 -24.94 6.18 -23.25
N ALA A 169 -24.26 7.31 -23.15
CA ALA A 169 -24.64 8.55 -23.82
C ALA A 169 -24.60 8.44 -25.37
N MET A 170 -23.72 7.58 -25.89
CA MET A 170 -23.61 7.32 -27.34
C MET A 170 -24.50 6.15 -27.81
N ASP A 171 -25.37 5.61 -26.96
CA ASP A 171 -26.24 4.45 -27.24
C ASP A 171 -25.49 3.20 -27.75
N MET A 172 -24.22 3.07 -27.34
CA MET A 172 -23.35 1.95 -27.70
C MET A 172 -23.48 0.75 -26.74
N LEU A 173 -24.11 0.92 -25.57
CA LEU A 173 -24.31 -0.10 -24.57
C LEU A 173 -25.70 -0.71 -24.65
N ASN A 174 -25.77 -2.01 -24.89
CA ASN A 174 -27.03 -2.74 -24.72
C ASN A 174 -27.28 -2.98 -23.22
N LEU A 175 -28.03 -2.07 -22.59
CA LEU A 175 -28.33 -2.08 -21.14
C LEU A 175 -28.94 -3.40 -20.66
N ARG A 176 -29.67 -4.13 -21.53
CA ARG A 176 -30.25 -5.45 -21.17
C ARG A 176 -29.17 -6.49 -20.86
N TYR A 177 -28.08 -6.50 -21.62
CA TYR A 177 -26.96 -7.42 -21.38
C TYR A 177 -26.02 -6.93 -20.26
N THR A 178 -25.87 -5.62 -20.12
CA THR A 178 -24.98 -5.05 -19.07
C THR A 178 -25.50 -5.25 -17.64
N VAL A 179 -26.83 -5.37 -17.46
CA VAL A 179 -27.46 -5.62 -16.14
C VAL A 179 -27.45 -7.11 -15.77
N LEU A 180 -27.24 -7.99 -16.74
CA LEU A 180 -27.23 -9.46 -16.54
C LEU A 180 -25.83 -10.03 -16.27
N LEU A 181 -24.77 -9.22 -16.39
CA LEU A 181 -23.38 -9.53 -16.04
C LEU A 181 -22.99 -8.88 -14.71
#